data_0763e39f159b5b7fd7e55af15b5e9f56
#
_entry.id   0763e39f159b5b7fd7e55af15b5e9f56
#
_cell.length_a   1.000
_cell.length_b   1.000
_cell.length_c   1.000
_cell.angle_alpha   90.00
_cell.angle_beta   90.00
_cell.angle_gamma   90.00
#
_symmetry.space_group_name_H-M   'P 1'
#
loop_
_entity.id
_entity.type
_entity.pdbx_description
1 polymer ?
#
loop_
_entity_poly.entity_id
_entity_poly.type
_entity_poly.pdbx_seq_one_letter_code
_entity_poly.pdbx_strand_id
1 'polypeptide(L)'
;MADTITDEYGYPFDSLNGDRKMSAASWRKMLGELFTDGICSTDDFYVQANNSMQITVSSGNAFIRGAFFPSSEEKTLNVDSSEGTYDRYDAITLEFNASERKVSLKVVKGGTDGKWPSPKRTDSIYQLFIAIIHVRKGITSLVQNDVNDTRGDSWYCGYVTSTGSQERFDNELVTLKDKVNALEEGRKWSSVVTLGTVNGITFRYRYNHDYVYLIYGGSFSVDTGFSAGTGYSPGDGDLPNLISGVGNFLEPVASYSNNSLAIRYYPDGSPVNKLALISIDQRTVTKGTYITGFVLIPRNLGK
;
A
#
# COMPACT_ATOMS: atom_id res chain seq x y z
N MET A 1 21.80 42.65 -22.33
CA MET A 1 21.41 41.62 -23.30
C MET A 1 21.30 40.33 -22.52
N ALA A 2 20.15 39.69 -22.55
CA ALA A 2 20.01 38.37 -21.96
C ALA A 2 20.76 37.38 -22.85
N ASP A 3 21.73 36.65 -22.30
CA ASP A 3 22.41 35.57 -23.01
C ASP A 3 21.34 34.49 -23.31
N THR A 4 20.91 34.46 -24.56
CA THR A 4 20.12 33.34 -25.07
C THR A 4 21.12 32.19 -25.20
N ILE A 5 21.09 31.25 -24.24
CA ILE A 5 21.77 29.97 -24.43
C ILE A 5 21.03 29.27 -25.53
N THR A 6 21.56 29.24 -26.71
CA THR A 6 21.12 28.38 -27.79
C THR A 6 21.49 26.94 -27.40
N ASP A 7 20.61 25.98 -27.60
CA ASP A 7 20.77 24.58 -27.19
C ASP A 7 21.95 23.82 -27.85
N GLU A 8 22.74 24.52 -28.64
CA GLU A 8 23.86 23.93 -29.42
C GLU A 8 25.18 23.84 -28.65
N TYR A 9 25.30 24.52 -27.51
CA TYR A 9 26.54 24.55 -26.73
C TYR A 9 26.35 23.97 -25.35
N GLY A 10 26.92 22.81 -25.08
CA GLY A 10 26.96 22.24 -23.72
C GLY A 10 27.66 23.22 -22.73
N TYR A 11 27.41 23.05 -21.44
CA TYR A 11 28.06 23.81 -20.35
C TYR A 11 28.21 22.91 -19.10
N PRO A 12 29.11 23.24 -18.15
CA PRO A 12 29.99 24.42 -18.10
C PRO A 12 31.27 24.23 -18.90
N PHE A 13 31.74 25.32 -19.51
CA PHE A 13 33.06 25.40 -20.10
C PHE A 13 33.71 26.74 -19.71
N ASP A 14 35.05 26.79 -19.67
CA ASP A 14 35.78 28.02 -19.39
C ASP A 14 35.52 29.06 -20.48
N SER A 15 35.45 30.33 -20.06
CA SER A 15 35.32 31.46 -20.98
C SER A 15 36.68 31.89 -21.44
N LEU A 16 36.91 31.90 -22.74
CA LEU A 16 38.09 32.50 -23.36
C LEU A 16 37.72 33.89 -23.86
N ASN A 17 38.37 34.91 -23.30
CA ASN A 17 38.12 36.32 -23.66
C ASN A 17 36.67 36.80 -23.48
N GLY A 18 35.92 36.18 -22.57
CA GLY A 18 34.53 36.55 -22.26
C GLY A 18 33.49 36.05 -23.27
N ASP A 19 33.84 35.08 -24.11
CA ASP A 19 32.93 34.46 -25.10
C ASP A 19 31.80 33.60 -24.50
N ARG A 20 32.01 33.06 -23.29
CA ARG A 20 31.04 32.23 -22.60
C ARG A 20 30.82 32.70 -21.18
N LYS A 21 29.62 33.16 -20.88
CA LYS A 21 29.20 33.52 -19.52
C LYS A 21 28.11 32.64 -19.06
N MET A 22 28.32 31.93 -17.97
CA MET A 22 27.30 31.12 -17.34
C MET A 22 26.52 31.95 -16.31
N SER A 23 25.27 32.23 -16.61
CA SER A 23 24.41 32.97 -15.70
C SER A 23 23.90 32.09 -14.54
N ALA A 24 23.48 32.71 -13.43
CA ALA A 24 22.81 31.99 -12.36
C ALA A 24 21.52 31.28 -12.84
N ALA A 25 20.86 31.83 -13.85
CA ALA A 25 19.69 31.20 -14.47
C ALA A 25 20.06 29.93 -15.22
N SER A 26 21.18 29.90 -15.93
CA SER A 26 21.71 28.70 -16.60
C SER A 26 22.08 27.61 -15.61
N TRP A 27 22.73 27.97 -14.50
CA TRP A 27 23.03 27.04 -13.42
C TRP A 27 21.76 26.44 -12.83
N ARG A 28 20.77 27.28 -12.49
CA ARG A 28 19.50 26.79 -11.96
C ARG A 28 18.75 25.91 -12.95
N LYS A 29 18.73 26.24 -14.25
CA LYS A 29 18.14 25.39 -15.28
C LYS A 29 18.78 24.01 -15.27
N MET A 30 20.12 23.93 -15.32
CA MET A 30 20.88 22.69 -15.31
C MET A 30 20.54 21.85 -14.04
N LEU A 31 20.58 22.48 -12.87
CA LEU A 31 20.29 21.78 -11.61
C LEU A 31 18.84 21.33 -11.54
N GLY A 32 17.89 22.12 -12.05
CA GLY A 32 16.47 21.77 -12.11
C GLY A 32 16.16 20.62 -13.08
N GLU A 33 17.01 20.39 -14.09
CA GLU A 33 16.91 19.19 -14.95
C GLU A 33 17.49 17.93 -14.28
N LEU A 34 18.38 18.09 -13.30
CA LEU A 34 19.01 16.97 -12.60
C LEU A 34 18.29 16.58 -11.31
N PHE A 35 17.68 17.53 -10.63
CA PHE A 35 17.05 17.35 -9.32
C PHE A 35 15.64 17.92 -9.28
N THR A 36 14.76 17.20 -8.59
CA THR A 36 13.39 17.67 -8.32
C THR A 36 13.39 18.77 -7.25
N ASP A 37 12.31 19.56 -7.19
CA ASP A 37 12.07 20.49 -6.09
C ASP A 37 11.69 19.71 -4.82
N GLY A 38 12.17 20.16 -3.65
CA GLY A 38 11.86 19.52 -2.38
C GLY A 38 12.91 19.79 -1.29
N ILE A 39 12.77 19.14 -0.15
CA ILE A 39 13.75 19.10 0.94
C ILE A 39 14.72 17.93 0.73
N CYS A 40 15.96 18.05 1.25
CA CYS A 40 17.00 17.06 0.95
C CYS A 40 16.94 15.83 1.86
N SER A 41 16.38 15.96 3.07
CA SER A 41 16.32 14.87 4.06
C SER A 41 15.00 14.91 4.83
N THR A 42 14.59 13.78 5.40
CA THR A 42 13.43 13.68 6.31
C THR A 42 13.57 14.53 7.58
N ASP A 43 14.80 14.86 7.98
CA ASP A 43 15.09 15.66 9.17
C ASP A 43 15.10 17.17 8.87
N ASP A 44 15.19 17.56 7.60
CA ASP A 44 15.25 18.96 7.17
C ASP A 44 13.91 19.67 7.40
N PHE A 45 13.99 20.91 7.92
CA PHE A 45 12.87 21.82 8.07
C PHE A 45 11.69 21.23 8.87
N TYR A 46 11.96 20.44 9.88
CA TYR A 46 10.91 19.94 10.77
C TYR A 46 10.25 21.08 11.55
N VAL A 47 8.92 21.10 11.59
CA VAL A 47 8.13 22.19 12.22
C VAL A 47 7.60 21.73 13.56
N GLN A 48 7.89 22.50 14.61
CA GLN A 48 7.43 22.26 15.99
C GLN A 48 6.64 23.45 16.53
N ALA A 49 5.59 23.15 17.30
CA ALA A 49 4.84 24.18 18.03
C ALA A 49 5.50 24.46 19.39
N ASN A 50 5.58 25.74 19.78
CA ASN A 50 6.26 26.19 21.00
C ASN A 50 5.30 26.47 22.17
N ASN A 51 4.09 25.90 22.17
CA ASN A 51 3.04 26.23 23.14
C ASN A 51 2.76 27.72 23.27
N SER A 52 2.87 28.45 22.16
CA SER A 52 2.58 29.87 21.99
C SER A 52 2.07 30.09 20.57
N MET A 53 1.84 31.34 20.14
CA MET A 53 1.57 31.65 18.72
C MET A 53 2.87 31.71 17.89
N GLN A 54 3.82 30.85 18.20
CA GLN A 54 5.08 30.67 17.50
C GLN A 54 5.31 29.21 17.16
N ILE A 55 6.03 29.01 16.09
CA ILE A 55 6.56 27.70 15.67
C ILE A 55 8.06 27.80 15.48
N THR A 56 8.72 26.68 15.63
CA THR A 56 10.14 26.52 15.36
C THR A 56 10.33 25.62 14.15
N VAL A 57 11.21 26.00 13.24
CA VAL A 57 11.57 25.22 12.07
C VAL A 57 13.05 24.85 12.19
N SER A 58 13.35 23.56 12.18
CA SER A 58 14.75 23.08 12.25
C SER A 58 15.61 23.57 11.08
N SER A 59 16.92 23.48 11.23
CA SER A 59 17.87 23.62 10.11
C SER A 59 17.53 22.62 9.00
N GLY A 60 18.02 22.88 7.80
CA GLY A 60 17.77 21.99 6.67
C GLY A 60 18.26 22.52 5.33
N ASN A 61 18.15 21.67 4.31
CA ASN A 61 18.54 21.99 2.94
C ASN A 61 17.37 21.69 2.00
N ALA A 62 17.21 22.53 0.99
CA ALA A 62 16.18 22.36 -0.04
C ALA A 62 16.69 22.75 -1.43
N PHE A 63 16.06 22.16 -2.44
CA PHE A 63 16.16 22.62 -3.83
C PHE A 63 14.81 23.17 -4.27
N ILE A 64 14.83 24.37 -4.86
CA ILE A 64 13.63 25.02 -5.37
C ILE A 64 13.97 25.72 -6.68
N ARG A 65 13.39 25.27 -7.78
CA ARG A 65 13.65 25.82 -9.12
C ARG A 65 15.15 25.87 -9.46
N GLY A 66 15.87 24.80 -9.09
CA GLY A 66 17.32 24.69 -9.26
C GLY A 66 18.17 25.58 -8.34
N ALA A 67 17.54 26.30 -7.40
CA ALA A 67 18.25 27.05 -6.38
C ALA A 67 18.42 26.19 -5.13
N PHE A 68 19.64 26.06 -4.63
CA PHE A 68 19.94 25.42 -3.35
C PHE A 68 19.73 26.40 -2.19
N PHE A 69 18.98 26.00 -1.18
CA PHE A 69 18.69 26.78 0.00
C PHE A 69 19.16 26.06 1.26
N PRO A 70 20.33 26.43 1.82
CA PRO A 70 20.77 25.94 3.14
C PRO A 70 20.23 26.84 4.24
N SER A 71 19.73 26.23 5.31
CA SER A 71 19.42 26.89 6.60
C SER A 71 20.20 26.17 7.69
N SER A 72 21.28 26.76 8.15
CA SER A 72 22.19 26.14 9.14
C SER A 72 21.68 26.18 10.57
N GLU A 73 20.65 27.01 10.83
CA GLU A 73 20.15 27.26 12.17
C GLU A 73 18.62 27.08 12.21
N GLU A 74 18.14 26.71 13.39
CA GLU A 74 16.74 26.70 13.72
C GLU A 74 16.15 28.13 13.64
N LYS A 75 14.93 28.25 13.16
CA LYS A 75 14.25 29.55 13.03
C LYS A 75 12.89 29.52 13.70
N THR A 76 12.62 30.53 14.53
CA THR A 76 11.31 30.77 15.09
C THR A 76 10.51 31.73 14.22
N LEU A 77 9.28 31.33 13.90
CA LEU A 77 8.34 32.13 13.12
C LEU A 77 7.10 32.44 13.96
N ASN A 78 6.59 33.65 13.83
CA ASN A 78 5.31 34.04 14.43
C ASN A 78 4.16 33.66 13.51
N VAL A 79 3.15 33.04 14.09
CA VAL A 79 1.85 32.80 13.46
C VAL A 79 0.90 33.88 13.96
N ASP A 80 0.17 34.53 13.06
CA ASP A 80 -0.80 35.56 13.41
C ASP A 80 -1.81 35.04 14.42
N SER A 81 -2.24 35.94 15.32
CA SER A 81 -3.28 35.64 16.31
C SER A 81 -4.51 34.98 15.69
N SER A 82 -5.12 34.10 16.45
CA SER A 82 -6.38 33.46 16.07
C SER A 82 -7.49 34.50 15.96
N GLU A 83 -8.38 34.31 15.00
CA GLU A 83 -9.64 35.06 14.90
C GLU A 83 -10.68 34.41 15.83
N GLY A 84 -11.57 35.21 16.40
CA GLY A 84 -12.59 34.72 17.33
C GLY A 84 -13.76 33.97 16.66
N THR A 85 -13.87 34.04 15.33
CA THR A 85 -15.07 33.62 14.59
C THR A 85 -14.90 32.41 13.70
N TYR A 86 -13.68 32.12 13.21
CA TYR A 86 -13.42 31.01 12.27
C TYR A 86 -12.07 30.37 12.50
N ASP A 87 -11.96 29.15 12.07
CA ASP A 87 -10.70 28.41 11.97
C ASP A 87 -9.95 28.80 10.69
N ARG A 88 -8.63 28.85 10.76
CA ARG A 88 -7.75 29.20 9.65
C ARG A 88 -6.63 28.17 9.50
N TYR A 89 -6.17 27.94 8.30
CA TYR A 89 -5.02 27.10 8.02
C TYR A 89 -3.91 27.93 7.40
N ASP A 90 -2.81 28.13 8.13
CA ASP A 90 -1.65 28.89 7.67
C ASP A 90 -0.58 27.92 7.17
N ALA A 91 0.13 28.25 6.08
CA ALA A 91 1.20 27.43 5.55
C ALA A 91 2.58 27.95 5.96
N ILE A 92 3.43 27.05 6.40
CA ILE A 92 4.87 27.30 6.56
C ILE A 92 5.54 26.92 5.25
N THR A 93 6.18 27.87 4.62
CA THR A 93 6.64 27.70 3.26
C THR A 93 8.09 28.12 3.05
N LEU A 94 8.78 27.34 2.23
CA LEU A 94 9.99 27.77 1.53
C LEU A 94 9.55 28.42 0.21
N GLU A 95 9.80 29.71 0.05
CA GLU A 95 9.39 30.48 -1.12
C GLU A 95 10.61 30.93 -1.94
N PHE A 96 10.69 30.45 -3.17
CA PHE A 96 11.55 31.03 -4.19
C PHE A 96 10.89 32.29 -4.76
N ASN A 97 11.61 33.41 -4.76
CA ASN A 97 11.15 34.67 -5.34
C ASN A 97 12.19 35.19 -6.35
N ALA A 98 11.83 35.10 -7.62
CA ALA A 98 12.73 35.50 -8.71
C ALA A 98 13.03 37.00 -8.68
N SER A 99 12.06 37.84 -8.33
CA SER A 99 12.23 39.29 -8.28
C SER A 99 13.13 39.72 -7.11
N GLU A 100 12.95 39.09 -5.94
CA GLU A 100 13.82 39.35 -4.77
C GLU A 100 15.14 38.57 -4.85
N ARG A 101 15.28 37.68 -5.83
CA ARG A 101 16.46 36.82 -6.06
C ARG A 101 16.90 36.05 -4.81
N LYS A 102 15.90 35.45 -4.09
CA LYS A 102 16.17 34.67 -2.88
C LYS A 102 15.16 33.55 -2.69
N VAL A 103 15.52 32.58 -1.87
CA VAL A 103 14.62 31.67 -1.20
C VAL A 103 14.48 32.09 0.24
N SER A 104 13.29 32.04 0.80
CA SER A 104 13.03 32.45 2.18
C SER A 104 11.99 31.56 2.85
N LEU A 105 12.16 31.33 4.14
CA LEU A 105 11.19 30.69 5.00
C LEU A 105 10.15 31.73 5.46
N LYS A 106 8.86 31.46 5.29
CA LYS A 106 7.75 32.38 5.58
C LYS A 106 6.54 31.64 6.14
N VAL A 107 5.69 32.42 6.82
CA VAL A 107 4.29 32.03 7.11
C VAL A 107 3.40 32.65 6.04
N VAL A 108 2.58 31.84 5.41
CA VAL A 108 1.53 32.30 4.50
C VAL A 108 0.20 32.14 5.21
N LYS A 109 -0.43 33.24 5.54
CA LYS A 109 -1.73 33.27 6.19
C LYS A 109 -2.79 32.70 5.26
N GLY A 110 -3.61 31.79 5.77
CA GLY A 110 -4.71 31.19 5.03
C GLY A 110 -5.95 32.06 4.98
N GLY A 111 -6.92 31.59 4.22
CA GLY A 111 -8.23 32.24 4.07
C GLY A 111 -9.18 31.98 5.24
N THR A 112 -10.39 32.59 5.15
CA THR A 112 -11.47 32.45 6.12
C THR A 112 -12.45 31.31 5.77
N ASP A 113 -12.16 30.55 4.74
CA ASP A 113 -13.02 29.51 4.18
C ASP A 113 -12.79 28.12 4.82
N GLY A 114 -11.89 28.03 5.80
CA GLY A 114 -11.55 26.80 6.51
C GLY A 114 -10.87 25.74 5.64
N LYS A 115 -10.30 26.14 4.51
CA LYS A 115 -9.58 25.24 3.61
C LYS A 115 -8.07 25.39 3.74
N TRP A 116 -7.37 24.31 3.41
CA TRP A 116 -5.93 24.36 3.27
C TRP A 116 -5.53 25.28 2.11
N PRO A 117 -4.53 26.13 2.29
CA PRO A 117 -4.03 26.99 1.23
C PRO A 117 -3.35 26.14 0.14
N SER A 118 -3.33 26.64 -1.08
CA SER A 118 -2.60 26.01 -2.18
C SER A 118 -1.29 26.74 -2.44
N PRO A 119 -0.18 26.03 -2.67
CA PRO A 119 1.10 26.64 -2.97
C PRO A 119 1.08 27.37 -4.32
N LYS A 120 1.68 28.55 -4.39
CA LYS A 120 1.91 29.25 -5.65
C LYS A 120 3.00 28.54 -6.45
N ARG A 121 2.73 28.29 -7.73
CA ARG A 121 3.61 27.58 -8.66
C ARG A 121 3.77 28.36 -9.97
N THR A 122 4.37 29.55 -9.88
CA THR A 122 4.65 30.41 -11.03
C THR A 122 6.15 30.54 -11.24
N ASP A 123 6.59 31.07 -12.40
CA ASP A 123 8.02 31.31 -12.66
C ASP A 123 8.64 32.38 -11.74
N SER A 124 7.84 33.34 -11.27
CA SER A 124 8.30 34.39 -10.38
C SER A 124 8.22 34.02 -8.89
N ILE A 125 7.20 33.26 -8.49
CA ILE A 125 6.98 32.81 -7.10
C ILE A 125 6.71 31.31 -7.11
N TYR A 126 7.54 30.56 -6.38
CA TYR A 126 7.36 29.12 -6.26
C TYR A 126 7.47 28.70 -4.78
N GLN A 127 6.46 28.00 -4.29
CA GLN A 127 6.29 27.68 -2.87
C GLN A 127 6.31 26.17 -2.64
N LEU A 128 7.07 25.77 -1.62
CA LEU A 128 7.01 24.42 -1.02
C LEU A 128 6.44 24.58 0.39
N PHE A 129 5.27 24.00 0.65
CA PHE A 129 4.66 24.01 1.98
C PHE A 129 5.20 22.84 2.79
N ILE A 130 6.02 23.14 3.81
CA ILE A 130 6.63 22.16 4.69
C ILE A 130 5.71 21.74 5.84
N ALA A 131 4.79 22.60 6.23
CA ALA A 131 3.71 22.29 7.17
C ALA A 131 2.50 23.18 6.94
N ILE A 132 1.33 22.69 7.37
CA ILE A 132 0.09 23.46 7.46
C ILE A 132 -0.33 23.51 8.92
N ILE A 133 -0.52 24.72 9.43
CA ILE A 133 -0.88 25.00 10.83
C ILE A 133 -2.39 25.24 10.94
N HIS A 134 -3.06 24.44 11.75
CA HIS A 134 -4.47 24.64 12.08
C HIS A 134 -4.60 25.69 13.18
N VAL A 135 -4.89 26.91 12.83
CA VAL A 135 -5.14 28.02 13.77
C VAL A 135 -6.63 28.02 14.11
N ARG A 136 -6.99 27.28 15.16
CA ARG A 136 -8.39 27.17 15.61
C ARG A 136 -8.91 28.52 16.14
N LYS A 137 -10.20 28.78 15.99
CA LYS A 137 -10.83 30.00 16.51
C LYS A 137 -10.59 30.17 18.00
N GLY A 138 -10.21 31.35 18.40
CA GLY A 138 -10.07 31.76 19.81
C GLY A 138 -8.88 31.14 20.55
N ILE A 139 -7.95 30.40 19.88
CA ILE A 139 -6.76 29.89 20.56
C ILE A 139 -5.74 30.98 20.83
N THR A 140 -5.00 30.82 21.92
CA THR A 140 -3.90 31.70 22.34
C THR A 140 -2.54 31.03 22.21
N SER A 141 -2.51 29.73 21.92
CA SER A 141 -1.28 28.94 21.74
C SER A 141 -1.52 27.77 20.80
N LEU A 142 -0.50 27.43 20.03
CA LEU A 142 -0.43 26.27 19.15
C LEU A 142 0.19 25.10 19.91
N VAL A 143 -0.32 23.91 19.67
CA VAL A 143 0.25 22.63 20.14
C VAL A 143 0.66 21.79 18.94
N GLN A 144 1.49 20.75 19.16
CA GLN A 144 2.01 19.93 18.06
C GLN A 144 0.91 19.29 17.19
N ASN A 145 -0.23 18.96 17.77
CA ASN A 145 -1.38 18.43 17.02
C ASN A 145 -2.04 19.46 16.05
N ASP A 146 -1.72 20.74 16.18
CA ASP A 146 -2.15 21.77 15.24
C ASP A 146 -1.20 21.85 14.01
N VAL A 147 -0.08 21.14 14.02
CA VAL A 147 0.92 21.12 12.95
C VAL A 147 0.72 19.88 12.07
N ASN A 148 0.33 20.10 10.84
CA ASN A 148 0.22 19.05 9.83
C ASN A 148 1.51 19.06 8.98
N ASP A 149 2.34 18.05 9.13
CA ASP A 149 3.58 17.89 8.37
C ASP A 149 3.26 17.53 6.91
N THR A 150 3.65 18.37 5.97
CA THR A 150 3.43 18.18 4.53
C THR A 150 4.72 17.95 3.75
N ARG A 151 5.85 17.77 4.45
CA ARG A 151 7.17 17.60 3.81
C ARG A 151 7.24 16.37 2.90
N GLY A 152 6.60 15.28 3.29
CA GLY A 152 6.54 14.05 2.50
C GLY A 152 5.51 14.03 1.37
N ASP A 153 4.64 15.04 1.30
CA ASP A 153 3.61 15.14 0.27
C ASP A 153 4.16 15.92 -0.95
N SER A 154 4.31 15.23 -2.07
CA SER A 154 4.83 15.81 -3.31
C SER A 154 3.98 16.93 -3.90
N TRP A 155 2.68 17.01 -3.56
CA TRP A 155 1.84 18.13 -3.94
C TRP A 155 2.23 19.41 -3.21
N TYR A 156 2.60 19.31 -1.93
CA TYR A 156 2.95 20.46 -1.11
C TYR A 156 4.45 20.75 -1.09
N CYS A 157 5.29 19.74 -0.90
CA CYS A 157 6.74 19.87 -0.77
C CYS A 157 7.47 18.79 -1.54
N GLY A 158 7.53 17.57 -0.99
CA GLY A 158 8.30 16.45 -1.52
C GLY A 158 9.78 16.46 -1.10
N TYR A 159 10.47 15.38 -1.47
CA TYR A 159 11.90 15.21 -1.28
C TYR A 159 12.65 15.39 -2.58
N VAL A 160 13.87 15.94 -2.48
CA VAL A 160 14.78 16.04 -3.62
C VAL A 160 15.19 14.65 -4.08
N THR A 161 14.94 14.38 -5.34
CA THR A 161 15.40 13.16 -6.02
C THR A 161 16.06 13.56 -7.35
N SER A 162 16.88 12.68 -7.93
CA SER A 162 17.30 12.91 -9.31
C SER A 162 16.15 12.60 -10.26
N THR A 163 15.93 13.44 -11.25
CA THR A 163 14.80 13.30 -12.21
C THR A 163 14.80 11.95 -12.91
N GLY A 164 15.97 11.42 -13.31
CA GLY A 164 16.08 10.11 -13.93
C GLY A 164 15.83 8.93 -12.97
N SER A 165 16.00 9.13 -11.65
CA SER A 165 15.71 8.11 -10.64
C SER A 165 14.24 8.08 -10.26
N GLN A 166 13.54 9.22 -10.27
CA GLN A 166 12.13 9.30 -9.89
C GLN A 166 11.26 8.43 -10.78
N GLU A 167 11.38 8.58 -12.09
CA GLU A 167 10.60 7.77 -13.05
C GLU A 167 10.84 6.27 -12.88
N ARG A 168 12.10 5.89 -12.61
CA ARG A 168 12.45 4.49 -12.35
C ARG A 168 11.80 3.96 -11.08
N PHE A 169 11.84 4.72 -9.98
CA PHE A 169 11.21 4.32 -8.71
C PHE A 169 9.69 4.24 -8.84
N ASP A 170 9.06 5.16 -9.55
CA ASP A 170 7.62 5.15 -9.77
C ASP A 170 7.20 3.90 -10.56
N ASN A 171 7.95 3.52 -11.58
CA ASN A 171 7.71 2.30 -12.36
C ASN A 171 7.91 1.01 -11.52
N GLU A 172 8.95 0.98 -10.68
CA GLU A 172 9.18 -0.13 -9.77
C GLU A 172 8.06 -0.25 -8.73
N LEU A 173 7.56 0.87 -8.19
CA LEU A 173 6.45 0.91 -7.25
C LEU A 173 5.15 0.40 -7.86
N VAL A 174 4.83 0.78 -9.10
CA VAL A 174 3.67 0.25 -9.84
C VAL A 174 3.80 -1.26 -9.99
N THR A 175 4.96 -1.73 -10.42
CA THR A 175 5.22 -3.18 -10.59
C THR A 175 5.07 -3.96 -9.26
N LEU A 176 5.55 -3.40 -8.15
CA LEU A 176 5.39 -4.02 -6.83
C LEU A 176 3.94 -4.05 -6.37
N LYS A 177 3.18 -2.97 -6.57
CA LYS A 177 1.75 -2.93 -6.27
C LYS A 177 0.97 -4.00 -7.05
N ASP A 178 1.26 -4.18 -8.32
CA ASP A 178 0.61 -5.19 -9.15
C ASP A 178 0.91 -6.60 -8.64
N LYS A 179 2.16 -6.87 -8.25
CA LYS A 179 2.54 -8.16 -7.64
C LYS A 179 1.83 -8.41 -6.30
N VAL A 180 1.72 -7.39 -5.45
CA VAL A 180 0.99 -7.48 -4.17
C VAL A 180 -0.48 -7.77 -4.42
N ASN A 181 -1.13 -7.03 -5.32
CA ASN A 181 -2.53 -7.25 -5.68
C ASN A 181 -2.77 -8.66 -6.22
N ALA A 182 -1.88 -9.16 -7.08
CA ALA A 182 -1.98 -10.53 -7.60
C ALA A 182 -1.86 -11.59 -6.50
N LEU A 183 -0.98 -11.39 -5.51
CA LEU A 183 -0.83 -12.28 -4.37
C LEU A 183 -2.08 -12.22 -3.46
N GLU A 184 -2.64 -11.06 -3.23
CA GLU A 184 -3.85 -10.89 -2.41
C GLU A 184 -5.06 -11.53 -3.08
N GLU A 185 -5.24 -11.35 -4.39
CA GLU A 185 -6.32 -12.01 -5.15
C GLU A 185 -6.17 -13.53 -5.09
N GLY A 186 -4.96 -14.06 -5.24
CA GLY A 186 -4.69 -15.49 -5.13
C GLY A 186 -4.99 -16.08 -3.75
N ARG A 187 -4.98 -15.28 -2.68
CA ARG A 187 -5.32 -15.71 -1.31
C ARG A 187 -6.82 -15.69 -1.01
N LYS A 188 -7.63 -15.02 -1.81
CA LYS A 188 -9.08 -15.00 -1.62
C LYS A 188 -9.67 -16.38 -1.83
N TRP A 189 -10.60 -16.77 -0.93
CA TRP A 189 -11.34 -17.99 -1.09
C TRP A 189 -12.39 -17.86 -2.20
N SER A 190 -12.52 -18.89 -3.03
CA SER A 190 -13.62 -19.00 -3.99
C SER A 190 -14.97 -19.05 -3.27
N SER A 191 -16.06 -18.86 -4.01
CA SER A 191 -17.39 -19.22 -3.53
C SER A 191 -17.44 -20.71 -3.18
N VAL A 192 -18.37 -21.07 -2.29
CA VAL A 192 -18.60 -22.47 -1.92
C VAL A 192 -19.28 -23.22 -3.05
N VAL A 193 -18.70 -24.33 -3.48
CA VAL A 193 -19.25 -25.23 -4.51
C VAL A 193 -19.78 -26.49 -3.85
N THR A 194 -20.96 -26.95 -4.22
CA THR A 194 -21.50 -28.23 -3.78
C THR A 194 -20.94 -29.33 -4.69
N LEU A 195 -20.22 -30.26 -4.11
CA LEU A 195 -19.69 -31.43 -4.82
C LEU A 195 -20.79 -32.48 -5.03
N GLY A 196 -21.59 -32.77 -4.04
CA GLY A 196 -22.70 -33.71 -4.10
C GLY A 196 -23.17 -34.15 -2.72
N THR A 197 -24.16 -35.02 -2.72
CA THR A 197 -24.71 -35.64 -1.52
C THR A 197 -24.74 -37.14 -1.68
N VAL A 198 -24.23 -37.87 -0.69
CA VAL A 198 -24.26 -39.33 -0.64
C VAL A 198 -24.82 -39.78 0.71
N ASN A 199 -25.83 -40.62 0.67
CA ASN A 199 -26.52 -41.17 1.88
C ASN A 199 -26.89 -40.09 2.91
N GLY A 200 -27.30 -38.89 2.46
CA GLY A 200 -27.67 -37.77 3.30
C GLY A 200 -26.52 -36.85 3.75
N ILE A 201 -25.31 -37.20 3.46
CA ILE A 201 -24.12 -36.36 3.75
C ILE A 201 -23.80 -35.50 2.54
N THR A 202 -23.84 -34.18 2.70
CA THR A 202 -23.51 -33.21 1.64
C THR A 202 -22.08 -32.78 1.76
N PHE A 203 -21.39 -32.80 0.66
CA PHE A 203 -19.99 -32.33 0.51
C PHE A 203 -19.97 -31.04 -0.27
N ARG A 204 -19.20 -30.09 0.23
CA ARG A 204 -18.96 -28.80 -0.38
C ARG A 204 -17.49 -28.46 -0.29
N TYR A 205 -16.98 -27.62 -1.21
CA TYR A 205 -15.63 -27.13 -1.11
C TYR A 205 -15.55 -25.66 -1.54
N ARG A 206 -14.50 -25.03 -1.12
CA ARG A 206 -13.98 -23.76 -1.64
C ARG A 206 -12.47 -23.86 -1.71
N TYR A 207 -11.85 -23.01 -2.50
CA TYR A 207 -10.41 -23.06 -2.67
C TYR A 207 -9.84 -21.64 -2.80
N ASN A 208 -8.57 -21.54 -2.53
CA ASN A 208 -7.73 -20.39 -2.88
C ASN A 208 -6.48 -20.88 -3.65
N HIS A 209 -5.47 -20.03 -3.76
CA HIS A 209 -4.22 -20.41 -4.43
C HIS A 209 -3.56 -21.65 -3.80
N ASP A 210 -3.52 -21.73 -2.48
CA ASP A 210 -2.70 -22.72 -1.76
C ASP A 210 -3.45 -23.96 -1.28
N TYR A 211 -4.78 -23.81 -1.03
CA TYR A 211 -5.55 -24.84 -0.35
C TYR A 211 -6.93 -25.04 -0.96
N VAL A 212 -7.43 -26.26 -0.79
CA VAL A 212 -8.84 -26.62 -0.90
C VAL A 212 -9.39 -26.87 0.50
N TYR A 213 -10.49 -26.23 0.84
CA TYR A 213 -11.20 -26.41 2.09
C TYR A 213 -12.47 -27.23 1.80
N LEU A 214 -12.42 -28.52 2.09
CA LEU A 214 -13.53 -29.44 1.95
C LEU A 214 -14.37 -29.44 3.21
N ILE A 215 -15.68 -29.26 3.05
CA ILE A 215 -16.67 -29.22 4.13
C ILE A 215 -17.66 -30.36 3.89
N TYR A 216 -18.02 -31.09 4.93
CA TYR A 216 -19.05 -32.10 4.84
C TYR A 216 -19.99 -32.01 6.04
N GLY A 217 -21.23 -32.42 5.85
CA GLY A 217 -22.22 -32.47 6.94
C GLY A 217 -23.58 -32.94 6.51
N GLY A 218 -24.28 -33.53 7.48
CA GLY A 218 -25.60 -34.04 7.30
C GLY A 218 -25.90 -35.23 8.18
N SER A 219 -27.12 -35.78 8.07
CA SER A 219 -27.54 -37.03 8.73
C SER A 219 -27.69 -38.13 7.70
N PHE A 220 -27.23 -39.31 8.05
CA PHE A 220 -27.41 -40.50 7.18
C PHE A 220 -28.90 -40.72 6.92
N SER A 221 -29.28 -40.75 5.67
CA SER A 221 -30.68 -40.94 5.24
C SER A 221 -31.13 -42.41 5.24
N VAL A 222 -30.16 -43.32 5.23
CA VAL A 222 -30.33 -44.78 5.24
C VAL A 222 -29.27 -45.42 6.13
N ASP A 223 -29.51 -46.66 6.58
CA ASP A 223 -28.47 -47.46 7.19
C ASP A 223 -27.39 -47.74 6.13
N THR A 224 -26.16 -47.32 6.40
CA THR A 224 -25.08 -47.37 5.43
C THR A 224 -24.04 -48.38 5.90
N GLY A 225 -23.97 -49.50 5.19
CA GLY A 225 -22.96 -50.54 5.42
C GLY A 225 -21.68 -50.25 4.63
N PHE A 226 -20.56 -50.43 5.29
CA PHE A 226 -19.25 -50.32 4.67
C PHE A 226 -18.57 -51.69 4.69
N SER A 227 -18.19 -52.20 3.49
CA SER A 227 -17.35 -53.38 3.36
C SER A 227 -15.91 -52.97 3.05
N ALA A 228 -14.98 -53.91 3.19
CA ALA A 228 -13.56 -53.65 2.85
C ALA A 228 -13.43 -53.15 1.43
N GLY A 229 -12.78 -52.01 1.29
CA GLY A 229 -12.55 -51.37 -0.01
C GLY A 229 -13.73 -50.61 -0.62
N THR A 230 -14.88 -50.58 0.04
CA THR A 230 -16.02 -49.78 -0.44
C THR A 230 -16.05 -48.40 0.22
N GLY A 231 -16.30 -47.40 -0.59
CA GLY A 231 -16.54 -46.02 -0.16
C GLY A 231 -17.70 -45.43 -0.95
N TYR A 232 -18.29 -44.39 -0.41
CA TYR A 232 -19.36 -43.66 -1.07
C TYR A 232 -18.83 -42.32 -1.56
N SER A 233 -18.81 -42.11 -2.89
CA SER A 233 -18.35 -40.88 -3.49
C SER A 233 -19.49 -39.86 -3.66
N PRO A 234 -19.30 -38.62 -3.27
CA PRO A 234 -20.30 -37.56 -3.45
C PRO A 234 -20.38 -37.01 -4.89
N GLY A 235 -19.57 -37.51 -5.81
CA GLY A 235 -19.40 -37.00 -7.15
C GLY A 235 -17.99 -36.40 -7.31
N ASP A 236 -17.63 -36.03 -8.53
CA ASP A 236 -16.28 -35.63 -8.83
C ASP A 236 -16.12 -34.10 -8.95
N GLY A 237 -17.04 -33.37 -9.57
CA GLY A 237 -16.94 -31.92 -9.77
C GLY A 237 -15.56 -31.52 -10.32
N ASP A 238 -15.11 -30.30 -10.01
CA ASP A 238 -13.76 -29.81 -10.33
C ASP A 238 -12.72 -30.13 -9.24
N LEU A 239 -13.11 -30.80 -8.17
CA LEU A 239 -12.23 -31.09 -7.04
C LEU A 239 -10.98 -31.91 -7.46
N PRO A 240 -11.09 -32.94 -8.33
CA PRO A 240 -9.92 -33.68 -8.78
C PRO A 240 -8.84 -32.82 -9.44
N ASN A 241 -9.24 -31.81 -10.21
CA ASN A 241 -8.31 -30.88 -10.85
C ASN A 241 -7.60 -29.97 -9.85
N LEU A 242 -8.28 -29.59 -8.79
CA LEU A 242 -7.74 -28.70 -7.75
C LEU A 242 -6.74 -29.41 -6.84
N ILE A 243 -6.85 -30.72 -6.66
CA ILE A 243 -6.00 -31.52 -5.77
C ILE A 243 -5.18 -32.57 -6.53
N SER A 244 -5.07 -32.45 -7.85
CA SER A 244 -4.24 -33.35 -8.65
C SER A 244 -2.78 -33.33 -8.20
N GLY A 245 -2.15 -34.50 -8.10
CA GLY A 245 -0.78 -34.64 -7.60
C GLY A 245 -0.65 -34.61 -6.08
N VAL A 246 -1.74 -34.41 -5.32
CA VAL A 246 -1.78 -34.70 -3.89
C VAL A 246 -1.81 -36.22 -3.71
N GLY A 247 -0.90 -36.77 -2.88
CA GLY A 247 -0.85 -38.21 -2.61
C GLY A 247 -2.12 -38.70 -1.92
N ASN A 248 -2.24 -40.01 -1.78
CA ASN A 248 -3.30 -40.63 -0.97
C ASN A 248 -3.36 -39.99 0.42
N PHE A 249 -4.50 -39.53 0.84
CA PHE A 249 -4.71 -39.13 2.21
C PHE A 249 -5.94 -39.80 2.82
N LEU A 250 -5.89 -39.99 4.12
CA LEU A 250 -6.95 -40.51 4.95
C LEU A 250 -7.13 -39.58 6.14
N GLU A 251 -8.21 -38.82 6.15
CA GLU A 251 -8.53 -37.90 7.24
C GLU A 251 -9.66 -38.46 8.09
N PRO A 252 -9.44 -38.69 9.38
CA PRO A 252 -10.52 -39.08 10.30
C PRO A 252 -11.59 -37.99 10.35
N VAL A 253 -12.84 -38.40 10.13
CA VAL A 253 -13.97 -37.47 10.03
C VAL A 253 -14.71 -37.37 11.33
N ALA A 254 -15.02 -38.50 11.93
CA ALA A 254 -15.76 -38.60 13.18
C ALA A 254 -15.62 -40.01 13.79
N SER A 255 -15.65 -40.05 15.11
CA SER A 255 -15.90 -41.30 15.85
C SER A 255 -17.25 -41.18 16.51
N TYR A 256 -18.19 -42.03 16.10
CA TYR A 256 -19.53 -42.12 16.71
C TYR A 256 -19.87 -43.55 17.02
N SER A 257 -20.25 -43.82 18.25
CA SER A 257 -20.75 -45.15 18.69
C SER A 257 -19.85 -46.32 18.22
N ASN A 258 -18.55 -46.24 18.41
CA ASN A 258 -17.54 -47.21 17.98
C ASN A 258 -17.36 -47.34 16.45
N ASN A 259 -17.81 -46.41 15.65
CA ASN A 259 -17.51 -46.34 14.23
C ASN A 259 -16.53 -45.23 13.97
N SER A 260 -15.43 -45.54 13.31
CA SER A 260 -14.45 -44.54 12.81
C SER A 260 -14.68 -44.33 11.32
N LEU A 261 -15.19 -43.12 11.00
CA LEU A 261 -15.37 -42.67 9.62
C LEU A 261 -14.17 -41.86 9.19
N ALA A 262 -13.83 -41.97 7.93
CA ALA A 262 -12.76 -41.17 7.33
C ALA A 262 -13.12 -40.73 5.91
N ILE A 263 -12.56 -39.61 5.49
CA ILE A 263 -12.51 -39.20 4.08
C ILE A 263 -11.20 -39.69 3.49
N ARG A 264 -11.30 -40.45 2.41
CA ARG A 264 -10.14 -40.95 1.66
C ARG A 264 -10.14 -40.38 0.27
N TYR A 265 -8.98 -39.94 -0.17
CA TYR A 265 -8.71 -39.52 -1.54
C TYR A 265 -7.88 -40.57 -2.24
N TYR A 266 -8.28 -40.94 -3.43
CA TYR A 266 -7.62 -41.94 -4.29
C TYR A 266 -7.09 -41.25 -5.57
N PRO A 267 -5.82 -40.81 -5.62
CA PRO A 267 -5.28 -40.14 -6.82
C PRO A 267 -5.12 -41.11 -8.02
N ASP A 268 -4.74 -42.34 -7.75
CA ASP A 268 -4.31 -43.33 -8.80
C ASP A 268 -5.16 -44.61 -8.79
N GLY A 269 -6.26 -44.63 -8.01
CA GLY A 269 -7.07 -45.84 -7.86
C GLY A 269 -8.21 -45.92 -8.88
N SER A 270 -8.98 -46.99 -8.82
CA SER A 270 -10.25 -47.11 -9.54
C SER A 270 -11.38 -46.91 -8.54
N PRO A 271 -12.15 -45.85 -8.68
CA PRO A 271 -12.05 -44.78 -9.69
C PRO A 271 -10.96 -43.75 -9.37
N VAL A 272 -10.21 -43.34 -10.39
CA VAL A 272 -9.12 -42.33 -10.30
C VAL A 272 -9.68 -40.97 -9.84
N ASN A 273 -8.90 -40.28 -8.97
CA ASN A 273 -9.22 -38.94 -8.47
C ASN A 273 -10.56 -38.83 -7.75
N LYS A 274 -10.92 -39.83 -6.94
CA LYS A 274 -12.18 -39.82 -6.20
C LYS A 274 -11.99 -39.60 -4.71
N LEU A 275 -12.89 -38.76 -4.19
CA LEU A 275 -13.08 -38.60 -2.77
C LEU A 275 -14.13 -39.60 -2.31
N ALA A 276 -13.88 -40.31 -1.21
CA ALA A 276 -14.80 -41.26 -0.68
C ALA A 276 -14.93 -41.13 0.83
N LEU A 277 -16.18 -41.26 1.32
CA LEU A 277 -16.44 -41.49 2.73
C LEU A 277 -16.34 -43.01 2.98
N ILE A 278 -15.50 -43.40 3.93
CA ILE A 278 -15.25 -44.79 4.27
C ILE A 278 -15.43 -45.02 5.78
N SER A 279 -15.73 -46.26 6.19
CA SER A 279 -15.59 -46.67 7.56
C SER A 279 -14.31 -47.47 7.74
N ILE A 280 -13.48 -47.05 8.68
CA ILE A 280 -12.23 -47.76 9.01
C ILE A 280 -12.54 -49.10 9.66
N ASP A 281 -13.60 -49.15 10.47
CA ASP A 281 -14.01 -50.34 11.23
C ASP A 281 -14.96 -51.27 10.45
N GLN A 282 -15.30 -50.91 9.21
CA GLN A 282 -16.19 -51.65 8.31
C GLN A 282 -17.57 -51.94 8.90
N ARG A 283 -18.10 -51.04 9.73
CA ARG A 283 -19.37 -51.17 10.40
C ARG A 283 -20.46 -50.37 9.68
N THR A 284 -21.71 -50.83 9.91
CA THR A 284 -22.88 -50.09 9.44
C THR A 284 -23.11 -48.83 10.29
N VAL A 285 -23.25 -47.69 9.62
CA VAL A 285 -23.67 -46.43 10.25
C VAL A 285 -25.20 -46.33 10.19
N THR A 286 -25.84 -46.14 11.34
CA THR A 286 -27.27 -46.12 11.46
C THR A 286 -27.86 -44.85 10.83
N LYS A 287 -29.05 -45.01 10.19
CA LYS A 287 -29.87 -43.89 9.73
C LYS A 287 -30.08 -42.86 10.84
N GLY A 288 -29.99 -41.58 10.50
CA GLY A 288 -30.13 -40.48 11.45
C GLY A 288 -28.84 -40.08 12.15
N THR A 289 -27.75 -40.87 12.04
CA THR A 289 -26.44 -40.44 12.55
C THR A 289 -25.98 -39.17 11.85
N TYR A 290 -25.71 -38.12 12.63
CA TYR A 290 -25.24 -36.84 12.11
C TYR A 290 -23.72 -36.75 12.14
N ILE A 291 -23.12 -36.30 11.05
CA ILE A 291 -21.70 -35.98 10.99
C ILE A 291 -21.49 -34.57 10.39
N THR A 292 -20.43 -33.91 10.82
CA THR A 292 -19.99 -32.64 10.24
C THR A 292 -18.52 -32.47 10.48
N GLY A 293 -17.87 -31.77 9.57
CA GLY A 293 -16.44 -31.43 9.71
C GLY A 293 -15.88 -30.81 8.45
N PHE A 294 -14.57 -30.71 8.43
CA PHE A 294 -13.83 -30.18 7.30
C PHE A 294 -12.46 -30.85 7.16
N VAL A 295 -11.89 -30.73 5.96
CA VAL A 295 -10.51 -31.12 5.64
C VAL A 295 -9.86 -29.99 4.86
N LEU A 296 -8.64 -29.63 5.23
CA LEU A 296 -7.82 -28.67 4.50
C LEU A 296 -6.78 -29.43 3.67
N ILE A 297 -6.90 -29.33 2.36
CA ILE A 297 -6.08 -30.07 1.42
C ILE A 297 -5.13 -29.07 0.72
N PRO A 298 -3.81 -29.22 0.83
CA PRO A 298 -2.89 -28.37 0.07
C PRO A 298 -3.05 -28.64 -1.43
N ARG A 299 -3.03 -27.58 -2.24
CA ARG A 299 -3.02 -27.70 -3.70
C ARG A 299 -1.60 -27.97 -4.18
N ASN A 300 -1.48 -28.91 -5.08
CA ASN A 300 -0.22 -29.11 -5.79
C ASN A 300 -0.23 -28.22 -7.03
N LEU A 301 0.41 -27.06 -6.95
CA LEU A 301 0.47 -26.07 -8.03
C LEU A 301 1.56 -26.40 -9.05
N GLY A 302 2.01 -27.64 -9.14
CA GLY A 302 3.04 -28.10 -10.08
C GLY A 302 4.26 -27.18 -10.04
N LYS A 303 5.39 -27.66 -9.56
CA LYS A 303 6.66 -26.92 -9.70
C LYS A 303 7.09 -26.84 -11.14
#